data_a80af05e4130b7e27531d05ff7cb5848
#
_entry.id   a80af05e4130b7e27531d05ff7cb5848
#
_cell.length_a   1.000
_cell.length_b   1.000
_cell.length_c   1.000
_cell.angle_alpha   90.00
_cell.angle_beta   90.00
_cell.angle_gamma   90.00
#
_symmetry.space_group_name_H-M   'P 1'
#
loop_
_entity.id
_entity.type
_entity.pdbx_description
1 polymer ?
#
loop_
_entity_poly.entity_id
_entity_poly.type
_entity_poly.pdbx_seq_one_letter_code
_entity_poly.pdbx_strand_id
1 'polypeptide(L)'
;MDWEAFRKEIRNCTFCPLHLTRKHALPGEGNIHAKIFMIAQAPGPVEDQSGRMFTGPSAPHLDHLLAIAGLDRKQIYITNLIKCFLPKCRRPSRTEIDACSPYLLREIEAVNPGLIVPLGFHATRFLLMYFNL
;
A
#
# COMPACT_ATOMS: atom_id res chain seq x y z
N MET A 1 -8.83 -1.22 16.08
CA MET A 1 -7.36 -1.19 15.86
C MET A 1 -6.78 0.12 16.36
N ASP A 2 -5.66 0.04 17.00
CA ASP A 2 -4.86 1.24 17.31
C ASP A 2 -4.00 1.57 16.08
N TRP A 3 -4.48 2.52 15.27
CA TRP A 3 -3.84 2.91 14.02
C TRP A 3 -2.46 3.53 14.22
N GLU A 4 -2.27 4.31 15.28
CA GLU A 4 -0.99 4.94 15.57
C GLU A 4 0.09 3.88 15.89
N ALA A 5 -0.24 2.93 16.75
CA ALA A 5 0.64 1.82 17.07
C ALA A 5 0.95 0.95 15.84
N PHE A 6 -0.05 0.67 15.03
CA PHE A 6 0.10 -0.11 13.79
C PHE A 6 1.02 0.59 12.78
N ARG A 7 0.83 1.89 12.58
CA ARG A 7 1.69 2.67 11.67
C ARG A 7 3.13 2.69 12.15
N LYS A 8 3.34 2.83 13.46
CA LYS A 8 4.68 2.77 14.05
C LYS A 8 5.33 1.40 13.85
N GLU A 9 4.57 0.34 13.98
CA GLU A 9 5.05 -1.03 13.74
C GLU A 9 5.57 -1.18 12.30
N ILE A 10 4.82 -0.69 11.30
CA ILE A 10 5.26 -0.72 9.90
C ILE A 10 6.52 0.11 9.72
N ARG A 11 6.58 1.33 10.25
CA ARG A 11 7.73 2.22 10.08
C ARG A 11 9.02 1.63 10.63
N ASN A 12 8.92 0.78 11.63
CA ASN A 12 10.06 0.14 12.29
C ASN A 12 10.26 -1.32 11.87
N CYS A 13 9.57 -1.79 10.84
CA CYS A 13 9.62 -3.19 10.41
C CYS A 13 11.00 -3.59 9.92
N THR A 14 11.44 -4.80 10.33
CA THR A 14 12.70 -5.42 9.91
C THR A 14 12.51 -6.83 9.39
N PHE A 15 11.30 -7.18 8.89
CA PHE A 15 10.96 -8.55 8.53
C PHE A 15 11.60 -9.05 7.24
N CYS A 16 12.12 -8.16 6.40
CA CYS A 16 12.86 -8.54 5.20
C CYS A 16 14.02 -7.58 4.95
N PRO A 17 14.98 -7.95 4.07
CA PRO A 17 16.17 -7.12 3.83
C PRO A 17 15.90 -5.72 3.28
N LEU A 18 14.70 -5.40 2.81
CA LEU A 18 14.38 -4.05 2.32
C LEU A 18 14.54 -2.97 3.39
N HIS A 19 14.48 -3.34 4.68
CA HIS A 19 14.72 -2.38 5.76
C HIS A 19 16.14 -1.80 5.74
N LEU A 20 17.09 -2.48 5.10
CA LEU A 20 18.48 -2.03 5.00
C LEU A 20 18.68 -0.94 3.94
N THR A 21 17.80 -0.86 2.96
CA THR A 21 17.95 0.05 1.81
C THR A 21 16.86 1.12 1.72
N ARG A 22 15.71 0.91 2.34
CA ARG A 22 14.63 1.91 2.35
C ARG A 22 14.99 3.12 3.21
N LYS A 23 14.38 4.26 2.92
CA LYS A 23 14.37 5.41 3.83
C LYS A 23 13.13 5.40 4.72
N HIS A 24 11.97 5.08 4.16
CA HIS A 24 10.70 5.00 4.88
C HIS A 24 9.94 3.73 4.52
N ALA A 25 9.43 3.02 5.54
CA ALA A 25 8.36 2.05 5.33
C ALA A 25 7.03 2.80 5.45
N LEU A 26 6.13 2.59 4.48
CA LEU A 26 4.92 3.39 4.35
C LEU A 26 3.66 2.58 4.68
N PRO A 27 2.98 2.89 5.78
CA PRO A 27 1.61 2.41 5.99
C PRO A 27 0.67 3.07 4.99
N GLY A 28 -0.53 2.52 4.85
CA GLY A 28 -1.55 3.15 4.03
C GLY A 28 -2.02 4.49 4.59
N GLU A 29 -2.69 5.26 3.73
CA GLU A 29 -3.22 6.59 4.05
C GLU A 29 -4.67 6.73 3.58
N GLY A 30 -5.37 7.68 4.15
CA GLY A 30 -6.72 8.04 3.77
C GLY A 30 -7.74 7.75 4.85
N ASN A 31 -8.97 7.47 4.43
CA ASN A 31 -10.08 7.27 5.35
C ASN A 31 -10.08 5.84 5.91
N ILE A 32 -9.88 5.70 7.20
CA ILE A 32 -9.88 4.38 7.88
C ILE A 32 -11.27 3.73 7.93
N HIS A 33 -12.31 4.44 7.52
CA HIS A 33 -13.68 3.93 7.38
C HIS A 33 -14.13 3.91 5.92
N ALA A 34 -13.19 3.92 4.98
CA ALA A 34 -13.48 3.99 3.56
C ALA A 34 -14.26 2.77 3.07
N LYS A 35 -15.17 3.00 2.13
CA LYS A 35 -15.85 1.91 1.41
C LYS A 35 -14.98 1.35 0.29
N ILE A 36 -14.05 2.15 -0.22
CA ILE A 36 -13.14 1.78 -1.33
C ILE A 36 -11.72 1.73 -0.80
N PHE A 37 -11.07 0.59 -1.01
CA PHE A 37 -9.72 0.31 -0.56
C PHE A 37 -8.86 0.01 -1.79
N MET A 38 -7.82 0.81 -2.02
CA MET A 38 -6.96 0.65 -3.19
C MET A 38 -5.59 0.12 -2.78
N ILE A 39 -5.06 -0.81 -3.56
CA ILE A 39 -3.78 -1.45 -3.29
C ILE A 39 -2.87 -1.30 -4.50
N ALA A 40 -1.75 -0.60 -4.32
CA ALA A 40 -0.69 -0.54 -5.32
C ALA A 40 0.45 -1.50 -4.97
N GLN A 41 1.55 -1.47 -5.71
CA GLN A 41 2.62 -2.45 -5.54
C GLN A 41 3.57 -2.08 -4.41
N ALA A 42 4.22 -0.92 -4.49
CA ALA A 42 5.27 -0.50 -3.56
C ALA A 42 5.49 1.00 -3.67
N PRO A 43 6.09 1.64 -2.65
CA PRO A 43 6.52 3.04 -2.77
C PRO A 43 7.53 3.20 -3.90
N GLY A 44 7.41 4.29 -4.66
CA GLY A 44 8.44 4.71 -5.59
C GLY A 44 9.55 5.49 -4.88
N PRO A 45 10.57 5.98 -5.62
CA PRO A 45 11.68 6.72 -5.02
C PRO A 45 11.24 8.04 -4.37
N VAL A 46 10.23 8.72 -4.93
CA VAL A 46 9.71 9.96 -4.33
C VAL A 46 8.97 9.65 -3.03
N GLU A 47 8.15 8.61 -3.00
CA GLU A 47 7.44 8.18 -1.79
C GLU A 47 8.40 7.73 -0.69
N ASP A 48 9.44 6.99 -1.06
CA ASP A 48 10.48 6.58 -0.12
C ASP A 48 11.18 7.78 0.51
N GLN A 49 11.44 8.82 -0.27
CA GLN A 49 12.08 10.04 0.18
C GLN A 49 11.15 10.89 1.06
N SER A 50 9.90 11.06 0.64
CA SER A 50 8.93 11.94 1.33
C SER A 50 8.28 11.29 2.55
N GLY A 51 8.22 9.96 2.61
CA GLY A 51 7.48 9.24 3.63
C GLY A 51 5.96 9.28 3.44
N ARG A 52 5.47 9.69 2.28
CA ARG A 52 4.04 9.84 1.99
C ARG A 52 3.65 9.07 0.73
N MET A 53 2.44 8.50 0.78
CA MET A 53 1.88 7.73 -0.33
C MET A 53 1.51 8.62 -1.51
N PHE A 54 1.79 8.12 -2.72
CA PHE A 54 1.36 8.76 -3.98
C PHE A 54 1.70 10.26 -4.05
N THR A 55 2.99 10.57 -3.85
CA THR A 55 3.55 11.92 -3.99
C THR A 55 4.45 12.05 -5.23
N GLY A 56 4.71 10.94 -5.93
CA GLY A 56 5.56 10.88 -7.12
C GLY A 56 4.81 11.01 -8.44
N PRO A 57 5.41 10.57 -9.56
CA PRO A 57 4.88 10.77 -10.91
C PRO A 57 3.51 10.15 -11.18
N SER A 58 3.13 9.09 -10.46
CA SER A 58 1.82 8.47 -10.61
C SER A 58 0.70 9.21 -9.87
N ALA A 59 1.03 10.14 -8.98
CA ALA A 59 0.04 10.87 -8.19
C ALA A 59 -1.00 11.63 -9.03
N PRO A 60 -0.63 12.40 -10.07
CA PRO A 60 -1.62 13.08 -10.90
C PRO A 60 -2.56 12.12 -11.63
N HIS A 61 -2.07 10.94 -12.03
CA HIS A 61 -2.89 9.93 -12.69
C HIS A 61 -3.94 9.37 -11.74
N LEU A 62 -3.54 9.06 -10.51
CA LEU A 62 -4.46 8.60 -9.49
C LEU A 62 -5.54 9.66 -9.20
N ASP A 63 -5.12 10.90 -9.00
CA ASP A 63 -6.06 12.00 -8.69
C ASP A 63 -7.04 12.23 -9.84
N HIS A 64 -6.58 12.11 -11.08
CA HIS A 64 -7.44 12.22 -12.26
C HIS A 64 -8.48 11.10 -12.32
N LEU A 65 -8.06 9.85 -12.09
CA LEU A 65 -8.98 8.70 -12.08
C LEU A 65 -10.02 8.83 -10.96
N LEU A 66 -9.61 9.26 -9.79
CA LEU A 66 -10.53 9.49 -8.68
C LEU A 66 -11.54 10.61 -9.02
N ALA A 67 -11.09 11.69 -9.63
CA ALA A 67 -11.96 12.80 -10.04
C ALA A 67 -13.02 12.34 -11.04
N ILE A 68 -12.64 11.50 -12.03
CA ILE A 68 -13.60 10.92 -12.99
C ILE A 68 -14.67 10.09 -12.27
N ALA A 69 -14.28 9.37 -11.22
CA ALA A 69 -15.20 8.56 -10.43
C ALA A 69 -16.03 9.39 -9.41
N GLY A 70 -15.81 10.69 -9.35
CA GLY A 70 -16.48 11.55 -8.37
C GLY A 70 -15.93 11.41 -6.95
N LEU A 71 -14.67 10.99 -6.84
CA LEU A 71 -14.00 10.72 -5.57
C LEU A 71 -12.76 11.61 -5.39
N ASP A 72 -12.29 11.72 -4.16
CA ASP A 72 -10.97 12.25 -3.83
C ASP A 72 -10.26 11.32 -2.83
N ARG A 73 -8.99 11.62 -2.52
CA ARG A 73 -8.19 10.77 -1.63
C ARG A 73 -8.74 10.65 -0.21
N LYS A 74 -9.53 11.60 0.25
CA LYS A 74 -10.13 11.59 1.59
C LYS A 74 -11.25 10.57 1.71
N GLN A 75 -11.79 10.10 0.58
CA GLN A 75 -12.90 9.15 0.53
C GLN A 75 -12.44 7.72 0.38
N ILE A 76 -11.15 7.48 0.10
CA ILE A 76 -10.58 6.15 -0.07
C ILE A 76 -9.51 5.88 0.98
N TYR A 77 -9.19 4.59 1.17
CA TYR A 77 -7.96 4.17 1.83
C TYR A 77 -7.04 3.59 0.77
N ILE A 78 -5.79 4.02 0.73
CA ILE A 78 -4.82 3.56 -0.26
C ILE A 78 -3.56 3.07 0.43
N THR A 79 -3.06 1.91 0.00
CA THR A 79 -1.87 1.29 0.55
C THR A 79 -1.10 0.55 -0.54
N ASN A 80 0.02 -0.05 -0.17
CA ASN A 80 0.82 -0.89 -1.04
C ASN A 80 0.88 -2.32 -0.54
N LEU A 81 1.06 -3.27 -1.45
CA LEU A 81 1.36 -4.66 -1.11
C LEU A 81 2.70 -4.76 -0.36
N ILE A 82 3.71 -4.04 -0.84
CA ILE A 82 5.03 -3.93 -0.21
C ILE A 82 5.15 -2.55 0.40
N LYS A 83 5.56 -2.48 1.67
CA LYS A 83 5.62 -1.21 2.41
C LYS A 83 6.92 -0.44 2.20
N CYS A 84 7.90 -1.05 1.58
CA CYS A 84 9.23 -0.49 1.40
C CYS A 84 9.58 -0.35 -0.08
N PHE A 85 10.39 0.67 -0.41
CA PHE A 85 10.89 0.87 -1.76
C PHE A 85 11.70 -0.34 -2.23
N LEU A 86 11.38 -0.81 -3.44
CA LEU A 86 12.12 -1.90 -4.11
C LEU A 86 13.27 -1.28 -4.92
N PRO A 87 14.55 -1.58 -4.58
CA PRO A 87 15.69 -1.00 -5.29
C PRO A 87 15.55 -1.11 -6.80
N LYS A 88 15.82 0.00 -7.52
CA LYS A 88 15.68 0.09 -8.98
C LYS A 88 14.26 -0.20 -9.48
N CYS A 89 13.26 -0.05 -8.62
CA CYS A 89 11.85 -0.34 -8.95
C CYS A 89 11.66 -1.77 -9.51
N ARG A 90 12.44 -2.73 -9.00
CA ARG A 90 12.36 -4.12 -9.41
C ARG A 90 11.06 -4.79 -8.94
N ARG A 91 10.79 -5.97 -9.45
CA ARG A 91 9.64 -6.77 -8.98
C ARG A 91 9.84 -7.21 -7.54
N PRO A 92 8.77 -7.31 -6.74
CA PRO A 92 8.86 -7.89 -5.41
C PRO A 92 9.14 -9.39 -5.50
N SER A 93 9.96 -9.89 -4.59
CA SER A 93 10.18 -11.33 -4.46
C SER A 93 9.06 -11.98 -3.64
N ARG A 94 8.92 -13.30 -3.77
CA ARG A 94 7.98 -14.08 -2.97
C ARG A 94 8.22 -13.88 -1.47
N THR A 95 9.48 -13.91 -1.06
CA THR A 95 9.88 -13.71 0.34
C THR A 95 9.43 -12.35 0.87
N GLU A 96 9.59 -11.30 0.06
CA GLU A 96 9.16 -9.95 0.43
C GLU A 96 7.64 -9.84 0.55
N ILE A 97 6.91 -10.43 -0.39
CA ILE A 97 5.45 -10.47 -0.33
C ILE A 97 4.98 -11.22 0.91
N ASP A 98 5.55 -12.38 1.19
CA ASP A 98 5.17 -13.19 2.35
C ASP A 98 5.47 -12.47 3.67
N ALA A 99 6.58 -11.74 3.75
CA ALA A 99 6.94 -10.98 4.94
C ALA A 99 6.06 -9.73 5.15
N CYS A 100 5.64 -9.09 4.08
CA CYS A 100 4.96 -7.79 4.12
C CYS A 100 3.43 -7.88 4.06
N SER A 101 2.89 -8.89 3.38
CA SER A 101 1.45 -9.03 3.18
C SER A 101 0.61 -9.12 4.45
N PRO A 102 1.11 -9.64 5.60
CA PRO A 102 0.33 -9.59 6.84
C PRO A 102 -0.09 -8.18 7.25
N TYR A 103 0.72 -7.16 6.97
CA TYR A 103 0.31 -5.78 7.22
C TYR A 103 -0.88 -5.37 6.36
N LEU A 104 -0.84 -5.71 5.08
CA LEU A 104 -1.96 -5.43 4.16
C LEU A 104 -3.25 -6.09 4.63
N LEU A 105 -3.18 -7.35 5.05
CA LEU A 105 -4.35 -8.07 5.53
C LEU A 105 -4.93 -7.44 6.79
N ARG A 106 -4.08 -6.95 7.68
CA ARG A 106 -4.53 -6.21 8.89
C ARG A 106 -5.19 -4.89 8.51
N GLU A 107 -4.68 -4.20 7.51
CA GLU A 107 -5.32 -2.98 7.00
C GLU A 107 -6.70 -3.27 6.41
N ILE A 108 -6.82 -4.30 5.59
CA ILE A 108 -8.11 -4.71 5.00
C ILE A 108 -9.13 -5.04 6.10
N GLU A 109 -8.72 -5.83 7.09
CA GLU A 109 -9.60 -6.21 8.18
C GLU A 109 -10.06 -4.98 8.98
N ALA A 110 -9.14 -4.07 9.29
CA ALA A 110 -9.44 -2.90 10.11
C ALA A 110 -10.33 -1.87 9.38
N VAL A 111 -10.08 -1.63 8.10
CA VAL A 111 -10.90 -0.72 7.29
C VAL A 111 -12.25 -1.36 6.95
N ASN A 112 -12.26 -2.66 6.72
CA ASN A 112 -13.46 -3.43 6.37
C ASN A 112 -14.21 -2.81 5.18
N PRO A 113 -13.56 -2.65 4.02
CA PRO A 113 -14.16 -1.97 2.88
C PRO A 113 -15.22 -2.82 2.17
N GLY A 114 -16.09 -2.16 1.42
CA GLY A 114 -17.04 -2.84 0.54
C GLY A 114 -16.46 -3.22 -0.82
N LEU A 115 -15.39 -2.53 -1.24
CA LEU A 115 -14.75 -2.75 -2.54
C LEU A 115 -13.24 -2.62 -2.39
N ILE A 116 -12.51 -3.60 -2.93
CA ILE A 116 -11.04 -3.58 -3.00
C ILE A 116 -10.62 -3.46 -4.46
N VAL A 117 -9.81 -2.47 -4.78
CA VAL A 117 -9.33 -2.18 -6.13
C VAL A 117 -7.82 -2.37 -6.18
N PRO A 118 -7.31 -3.49 -6.72
CA PRO A 118 -5.88 -3.67 -6.91
C PRO A 118 -5.40 -2.90 -8.14
N LEU A 119 -4.22 -2.32 -8.03
CA LEU A 119 -3.55 -1.61 -9.10
C LEU A 119 -2.30 -2.38 -9.53
N GLY A 120 -2.31 -2.92 -10.74
CA GLY A 120 -1.19 -3.63 -11.32
C GLY A 120 -1.17 -5.12 -11.01
N PHE A 121 -0.18 -5.79 -11.60
CA PHE A 121 -0.12 -7.26 -11.65
C PHE A 121 0.03 -7.91 -10.27
N HIS A 122 0.99 -7.45 -9.48
CA HIS A 122 1.34 -8.14 -8.22
C HIS A 122 0.25 -7.99 -7.17
N ALA A 123 -0.34 -6.80 -7.03
CA ALA A 123 -1.45 -6.58 -6.12
C ALA A 123 -2.67 -7.42 -6.53
N THR A 124 -2.98 -7.44 -7.81
CA THR A 124 -4.08 -8.24 -8.35
C THR A 124 -3.88 -9.73 -8.10
N ARG A 125 -2.70 -10.25 -8.44
CA ARG A 125 -2.38 -11.67 -8.24
C ARG A 125 -2.48 -12.06 -6.77
N PHE A 126 -1.93 -11.25 -5.88
CA PHE A 126 -2.00 -11.53 -4.45
C PHE A 126 -3.45 -11.67 -3.96
N LEU A 127 -4.31 -10.74 -4.32
CA LEU A 127 -5.70 -10.76 -3.90
C LEU A 127 -6.46 -11.95 -4.48
N LEU A 128 -6.27 -12.25 -5.75
CA LEU A 128 -6.93 -13.41 -6.39
C LEU A 128 -6.53 -14.71 -5.68
N MET A 129 -5.27 -14.86 -5.34
CA MET A 129 -4.80 -16.04 -4.62
C MET A 129 -5.31 -16.07 -3.17
N TYR A 130 -5.27 -14.94 -2.48
CA TYR A 130 -5.71 -14.86 -1.09
C TYR A 130 -7.20 -15.14 -0.93
N PHE A 131 -8.04 -14.59 -1.79
CA PHE A 131 -9.48 -14.81 -1.76
C PHE A 131 -9.94 -16.04 -2.54
N ASN A 132 -9.00 -16.79 -3.09
CA ASN A 132 -9.26 -18.03 -3.83
C ASN A 132 -10.20 -17.83 -5.03
N LEU A 133 -9.93 -16.81 -5.79
CA LEU A 133 -10.71 -16.45 -6.98
C LEU A 133 -10.03 -16.89 -8.29
#